data_6ffb823702bbbef7491552da05218bb7
#
_entry.id   6ffb823702bbbef7491552da05218bb7
#
_cell.length_a   1.000
_cell.length_b   1.000
_cell.length_c   1.000
_cell.angle_alpha   90.00
_cell.angle_beta   90.00
_cell.angle_gamma   90.00
#
_symmetry.space_group_name_H-M   'P 1'
#
loop_
_entity.id
_entity.type
_entity.pdbx_description
1 polymer ?
#
loop_
_entity_poly.entity_id
_entity_poly.type
_entity_poly.pdbx_seq_one_letter_code
_entity_poly.pdbx_strand_id
1 'polypeptide(L)'
;MKTLIFVGTLSLASTLAFAFSKESKKSNPRVENHTIESRTAVTFETSAYVTKDASIKLAVKKNAPERVYITLRSANNEVLYRETINKNEMSYAAKINVNELTDGVYKLEIATDKDRVVRRLNLFSSKMEIDRRITVN
;
A
#
# COMPACT_ATOMS: atom_id res chain seq x y z
N MET A 1 -10.35 -62.75 -21.52
CA MET A 1 -9.07 -62.24 -20.97
C MET A 1 -8.55 -61.16 -21.89
N LYS A 2 -8.67 -59.93 -21.47
CA LYS A 2 -8.19 -58.81 -22.27
C LYS A 2 -6.94 -58.23 -21.58
N THR A 3 -5.80 -58.43 -22.25
CA THR A 3 -4.50 -57.88 -21.83
C THR A 3 -4.48 -56.41 -22.15
N LEU A 4 -4.35 -55.58 -21.13
CA LEU A 4 -4.10 -54.13 -21.25
C LEU A 4 -2.59 -53.91 -21.42
N ILE A 5 -2.20 -53.43 -22.61
CA ILE A 5 -0.84 -52.98 -22.88
C ILE A 5 -0.70 -51.53 -22.41
N PHE A 6 0.12 -51.32 -21.41
CA PHE A 6 0.50 -49.99 -20.95
C PHE A 6 1.65 -49.48 -21.85
N VAL A 7 1.34 -48.51 -22.67
CA VAL A 7 2.38 -47.78 -23.42
C VAL A 7 2.88 -46.64 -22.53
N GLY A 8 4.10 -46.78 -22.03
CA GLY A 8 4.78 -45.75 -21.25
C GLY A 8 5.14 -44.57 -22.15
N THR A 9 4.61 -43.43 -21.87
CA THR A 9 5.04 -42.16 -22.49
C THR A 9 6.31 -41.64 -21.80
N LEU A 10 7.37 -41.62 -22.57
CA LEU A 10 8.67 -41.07 -22.24
C LEU A 10 8.54 -39.53 -22.11
N SER A 11 8.63 -39.03 -20.88
CA SER A 11 8.65 -37.61 -20.59
C SER A 11 10.04 -37.05 -20.89
N LEU A 12 10.14 -36.28 -21.99
CA LEU A 12 11.34 -35.53 -22.33
C LEU A 12 11.36 -34.27 -21.41
N ALA A 13 12.21 -34.28 -20.40
CA ALA A 13 12.53 -33.09 -19.63
C ALA A 13 13.46 -32.20 -20.43
N SER A 14 12.92 -31.15 -21.05
CA SER A 14 13.74 -30.11 -21.67
C SER A 14 14.15 -29.11 -20.56
N THR A 15 15.39 -29.20 -20.13
CA THR A 15 16.03 -28.18 -19.29
C THR A 15 16.31 -26.95 -20.17
N LEU A 16 15.50 -25.93 -20.05
CA LEU A 16 15.78 -24.59 -20.55
C LEU A 16 16.83 -23.95 -19.64
N ALA A 17 18.08 -23.96 -20.12
CA ALA A 17 19.13 -23.16 -19.50
C ALA A 17 18.94 -21.71 -19.91
N PHE A 18 18.50 -20.86 -18.98
CA PHE A 18 18.53 -19.42 -19.17
C PHE A 18 19.97 -18.94 -18.98
N ALA A 19 20.61 -18.58 -20.11
CA ALA A 19 21.87 -17.85 -20.08
C ALA A 19 21.58 -16.41 -19.64
N PHE A 20 22.01 -16.05 -18.42
CA PHE A 20 22.01 -14.67 -17.94
C PHE A 20 23.13 -13.92 -18.67
N SER A 21 22.77 -13.13 -19.66
CA SER A 21 23.65 -12.10 -20.22
C SER A 21 23.78 -10.97 -19.19
N LYS A 22 25.00 -10.86 -18.68
CA LYS A 22 25.40 -9.78 -17.79
C LYS A 22 25.63 -8.51 -18.62
N GLU A 23 24.58 -7.71 -18.80
CA GLU A 23 24.72 -6.40 -19.40
C GLU A 23 24.87 -5.36 -18.30
N SER A 24 26.10 -4.89 -18.17
CA SER A 24 26.52 -3.82 -17.29
C SER A 24 25.99 -2.48 -17.82
N LYS A 25 24.88 -1.98 -17.31
CA LYS A 25 24.46 -0.60 -17.48
C LYS A 25 24.62 0.15 -16.17
N LYS A 26 25.64 1.00 -16.19
CA LYS A 26 25.97 2.03 -15.21
C LYS A 26 24.78 2.97 -15.09
N SER A 27 24.00 2.88 -14.01
CA SER A 27 22.99 3.87 -13.66
C SER A 27 23.19 4.35 -12.24
N ASN A 28 23.14 5.67 -12.08
CA ASN A 28 23.34 6.43 -10.87
C ASN A 28 22.56 5.87 -9.68
N PRO A 29 23.13 5.91 -8.47
CA PRO A 29 22.41 5.54 -7.26
C PRO A 29 21.43 6.65 -6.90
N ARG A 30 20.19 6.52 -7.35
CA ARG A 30 19.07 7.15 -6.69
C ARG A 30 18.83 6.37 -5.42
N VAL A 31 19.13 6.97 -4.29
CA VAL A 31 18.85 6.41 -2.97
C VAL A 31 17.34 6.31 -2.79
N GLU A 32 16.77 5.21 -3.20
CA GLU A 32 15.45 4.79 -2.74
C GLU A 32 15.67 4.04 -1.44
N ASN A 33 15.22 4.62 -0.34
CA ASN A 33 15.12 3.93 0.94
C ASN A 33 14.09 2.80 0.79
N HIS A 34 14.51 1.68 0.22
CA HIS A 34 13.78 0.44 0.35
C HIS A 34 13.98 -0.07 1.79
N THR A 35 13.03 0.26 2.64
CA THR A 35 12.80 -0.55 3.84
C THR A 35 12.46 -1.95 3.33
N ILE A 36 13.40 -2.88 3.49
CA ILE A 36 13.17 -4.30 3.23
C ILE A 36 12.21 -4.79 4.30
N GLU A 37 10.92 -4.60 4.07
CA GLU A 37 9.90 -5.29 4.84
C GLU A 37 9.89 -6.74 4.35
N SER A 38 10.18 -7.64 5.26
CA SER A 38 9.97 -9.08 5.09
C SER A 38 8.57 -9.31 4.49
N ARG A 39 8.52 -9.73 3.24
CA ARG A 39 7.27 -10.06 2.54
C ARG A 39 6.71 -11.38 3.07
N THR A 40 6.15 -11.35 4.24
CA THR A 40 5.08 -12.26 4.59
C THR A 40 3.93 -11.97 3.63
N ALA A 41 3.32 -12.98 3.05
CA ALA A 41 2.20 -12.80 2.14
C ALA A 41 1.08 -12.05 2.87
N VAL A 42 0.95 -10.76 2.57
CA VAL A 42 0.00 -9.87 3.24
C VAL A 42 -1.41 -10.33 2.84
N THR A 43 -2.27 -10.56 3.81
CA THR A 43 -3.64 -11.07 3.59
C THR A 43 -4.58 -10.02 2.99
N PHE A 44 -4.10 -8.82 2.75
CA PHE A 44 -4.86 -7.72 2.15
C PHE A 44 -3.96 -6.81 1.29
N GLU A 45 -4.58 -6.16 0.32
CA GLU A 45 -3.98 -5.11 -0.49
C GLU A 45 -4.53 -3.76 -0.04
N THR A 46 -3.70 -2.72 -0.02
CA THR A 46 -4.10 -1.39 0.39
C THR A 46 -3.49 -0.30 -0.48
N SER A 47 -4.29 0.73 -0.76
CA SER A 47 -3.89 1.96 -1.41
C SER A 47 -4.35 3.14 -0.56
N ALA A 48 -3.46 4.07 -0.28
CA ALA A 48 -3.79 5.29 0.46
C ALA A 48 -2.98 6.47 -0.07
N TYR A 49 -3.65 7.61 -0.27
CA TYR A 49 -3.03 8.85 -0.71
C TYR A 49 -3.80 10.07 -0.21
N VAL A 50 -3.08 11.19 -0.07
CA VAL A 50 -3.66 12.48 0.30
C VAL A 50 -4.10 13.21 -0.97
N THR A 51 -5.32 13.73 -0.96
CA THR A 51 -5.91 14.52 -2.04
C THR A 51 -5.67 16.01 -1.83
N LYS A 52 -5.83 16.80 -2.90
CA LYS A 52 -5.66 18.27 -2.84
C LYS A 52 -6.68 18.97 -1.93
N ASP A 53 -7.82 18.35 -1.68
CA ASP A 53 -8.89 18.83 -0.80
C ASP A 53 -8.71 18.37 0.66
N ALA A 54 -7.47 18.10 1.07
CA ALA A 54 -7.09 17.67 2.40
C ALA A 54 -7.96 16.49 2.91
N SER A 55 -8.02 15.45 2.10
CA SER A 55 -8.64 14.18 2.46
C SER A 55 -7.68 13.03 2.19
N ILE A 56 -7.78 11.97 2.99
CA ILE A 56 -7.10 10.72 2.72
C ILE A 56 -8.09 9.80 2.01
N LYS A 57 -7.78 9.39 0.79
CA LYS A 57 -8.49 8.30 0.12
C LYS A 57 -7.80 6.99 0.45
N LEU A 58 -8.57 6.06 0.98
CA LEU A 58 -8.13 4.73 1.39
C LEU A 58 -8.97 3.68 0.67
N ALA A 59 -8.31 2.68 0.11
CA ALA A 59 -8.94 1.47 -0.39
C ALA A 59 -8.24 0.25 0.20
N VAL A 60 -9.01 -0.72 0.66
CA VAL A 60 -8.53 -2.00 1.19
C VAL A 60 -9.28 -3.12 0.48
N LYS A 61 -8.54 -4.10 -0.04
CA LYS A 61 -9.07 -5.32 -0.61
C LYS A 61 -8.50 -6.50 0.16
N LYS A 62 -9.36 -7.33 0.71
CA LYS A 62 -8.96 -8.50 1.49
C LYS A 62 -8.92 -9.75 0.63
N ASN A 63 -7.98 -10.62 0.91
CA ASN A 63 -7.84 -11.93 0.28
C ASN A 63 -8.44 -13.06 1.14
N ALA A 64 -8.80 -12.75 2.39
CA ALA A 64 -9.41 -13.67 3.35
C ALA A 64 -10.43 -12.94 4.24
N PRO A 65 -11.44 -13.66 4.81
CA PRO A 65 -12.44 -13.07 5.69
C PRO A 65 -11.88 -12.80 7.09
N GLU A 66 -11.02 -11.82 7.20
CA GLU A 66 -10.41 -11.35 8.45
C GLU A 66 -10.90 -9.95 8.82
N ARG A 67 -10.80 -9.56 10.09
CA ARG A 67 -11.00 -8.18 10.50
C ARG A 67 -9.78 -7.37 10.17
N VAL A 68 -9.99 -6.17 9.63
CA VAL A 68 -8.93 -5.21 9.36
C VAL A 68 -9.18 -3.96 10.19
N TYR A 69 -8.16 -3.51 10.89
CA TYR A 69 -8.18 -2.31 11.72
C TYR A 69 -7.43 -1.20 11.00
N ILE A 70 -8.07 -0.06 10.86
CA ILE A 70 -7.50 1.15 10.28
C ILE A 70 -7.28 2.14 11.40
N THR A 71 -6.07 2.68 11.55
CA THR A 71 -5.75 3.66 12.58
C THR A 71 -4.90 4.77 11.99
N LEU A 72 -5.35 6.02 12.11
CA LEU A 72 -4.55 7.20 11.78
C LEU A 72 -3.92 7.76 13.07
N ARG A 73 -2.62 7.97 13.05
CA ARG A 73 -1.86 8.50 14.19
C ARG A 73 -1.09 9.76 13.82
N SER A 74 -0.98 10.66 14.79
CA SER A 74 -0.09 11.82 14.71
C SER A 74 1.39 11.42 14.79
N ALA A 75 2.29 12.38 14.58
CA ALA A 75 3.73 12.20 14.79
C ALA A 75 4.06 11.74 16.23
N ASN A 76 3.28 12.19 17.22
CA ASN A 76 3.40 11.80 18.63
C ASN A 76 2.74 10.47 18.97
N ASN A 77 2.31 9.72 17.95
CA ASN A 77 1.65 8.42 18.10
C ASN A 77 0.23 8.46 18.71
N GLU A 78 -0.37 9.64 18.80
CA GLU A 78 -1.77 9.82 19.21
C GLU A 78 -2.73 9.29 18.16
N VAL A 79 -3.78 8.58 18.58
CA VAL A 79 -4.81 8.05 17.68
C VAL A 79 -5.80 9.16 17.34
N LEU A 80 -5.86 9.53 16.06
CA LEU A 80 -6.76 10.57 15.55
C LEU A 80 -8.02 9.99 14.89
N TYR A 81 -7.91 8.80 14.33
CA TYR A 81 -9.02 8.10 13.67
C TYR A 81 -8.85 6.59 13.82
N ARG A 82 -9.95 5.88 13.98
CA ARG A 82 -9.99 4.42 14.02
C ARG A 82 -11.24 3.90 13.35
N GLU A 83 -11.07 2.86 12.53
CA GLU A 83 -12.16 2.16 11.86
C GLU A 83 -11.88 0.66 11.84
N THR A 84 -12.92 -0.16 11.78
CA THR A 84 -12.81 -1.61 11.70
C THR A 84 -13.63 -2.13 10.53
N ILE A 85 -12.96 -2.83 9.62
CA ILE A 85 -13.60 -3.53 8.49
C ILE A 85 -13.99 -4.93 8.97
N ASN A 86 -15.26 -5.28 8.86
CA ASN A 86 -15.79 -6.57 9.31
C ASN A 86 -15.28 -7.73 8.43
N LYS A 87 -15.31 -8.94 8.98
CA LYS A 87 -14.83 -10.15 8.28
C LYS A 87 -15.44 -10.36 6.90
N ASN A 88 -16.74 -10.14 6.77
CA ASN A 88 -17.49 -10.40 5.53
C ASN A 88 -17.34 -9.32 4.46
N GLU A 89 -16.78 -8.17 4.83
CA GLU A 89 -16.54 -7.04 3.95
C GLU A 89 -15.19 -7.19 3.26
N MET A 90 -15.18 -7.75 2.06
CA MET A 90 -13.94 -8.08 1.33
C MET A 90 -13.28 -6.88 0.65
N SER A 91 -14.04 -5.82 0.41
CA SER A 91 -13.57 -4.57 -0.17
C SER A 91 -14.09 -3.40 0.63
N TYR A 92 -13.23 -2.44 0.92
CA TYR A 92 -13.57 -1.24 1.69
C TYR A 92 -12.93 -0.02 1.03
N ALA A 93 -13.68 1.07 0.95
CA ALA A 93 -13.17 2.36 0.49
C ALA A 93 -13.67 3.46 1.42
N ALA A 94 -12.77 4.35 1.82
CA ALA A 94 -13.09 5.49 2.66
C ALA A 94 -12.42 6.76 2.16
N LYS A 95 -13.06 7.89 2.45
CA LYS A 95 -12.51 9.22 2.34
C LYS A 95 -12.51 9.85 3.74
N ILE A 96 -11.33 10.02 4.31
CA ILE A 96 -11.14 10.58 5.66
C ILE A 96 -10.81 12.06 5.48
N ASN A 97 -11.66 12.93 5.99
CA ASN A 97 -11.40 14.37 5.99
C ASN A 97 -10.33 14.70 7.04
N VAL A 98 -9.28 15.40 6.63
CA VAL A 98 -8.16 15.78 7.48
C VAL A 98 -7.91 17.29 7.48
N ASN A 99 -8.90 18.09 7.06
CA ASN A 99 -8.80 19.56 7.00
C ASN A 99 -8.50 20.21 8.36
N GLU A 100 -8.90 19.58 9.47
CA GLU A 100 -8.67 20.09 10.82
C GLU A 100 -7.28 19.72 11.36
N LEU A 101 -6.58 18.83 10.67
CA LEU A 101 -5.24 18.43 11.06
C LEU A 101 -4.22 19.46 10.60
N THR A 102 -3.21 19.71 11.44
CA THR A 102 -2.09 20.60 11.11
C THR A 102 -1.17 19.96 10.07
N ASP A 103 -0.42 20.79 9.35
CA ASP A 103 0.62 20.30 8.45
C ASP A 103 1.62 19.43 9.20
N GLY A 104 2.06 18.36 8.58
CA GLY A 104 3.02 17.46 9.19
C GLY A 104 2.92 16.02 8.68
N VAL A 105 3.64 15.14 9.36
CA VAL A 105 3.71 13.72 9.05
C VAL A 105 2.78 12.92 9.94
N TYR A 106 1.95 12.10 9.31
CA TYR A 106 1.00 11.20 9.97
C TYR A 106 1.28 9.76 9.58
N LYS A 107 0.86 8.83 10.40
CA LYS A 107 0.98 7.39 10.17
C LYS A 107 -0.40 6.78 10.00
N LEU A 108 -0.68 6.21 8.84
CA LEU A 108 -1.85 5.40 8.59
C LEU A 108 -1.46 3.93 8.73
N GLU A 109 -2.00 3.28 9.73
CA GLU A 109 -1.79 1.86 10.04
C GLU A 109 -2.99 1.07 9.59
N ILE A 110 -2.78 0.02 8.82
CA ILE A 110 -3.79 -0.94 8.40
C ILE A 110 -3.28 -2.31 8.85
N ALA A 111 -4.02 -2.97 9.72
CA ALA A 111 -3.56 -4.19 10.38
C ALA A 111 -4.66 -5.24 10.49
N THR A 112 -4.27 -6.51 10.42
CA THR A 112 -5.03 -7.66 10.88
C THR A 112 -4.40 -8.17 12.18
N ASP A 113 -4.91 -9.27 12.72
CA ASP A 113 -4.27 -9.94 13.87
C ASP A 113 -2.87 -10.50 13.52
N LYS A 114 -2.57 -10.69 12.23
CA LYS A 114 -1.32 -11.31 11.72
C LYS A 114 -0.41 -10.33 11.00
N ASP A 115 -0.99 -9.40 10.22
CA ASP A 115 -0.27 -8.56 9.29
C ASP A 115 -0.49 -7.08 9.61
N ARG A 116 0.52 -6.26 9.28
CA ARG A 116 0.47 -4.81 9.48
C ARG A 116 1.15 -4.09 8.34
N VAL A 117 0.48 -3.06 7.81
CA VAL A 117 1.04 -2.10 6.85
C VAL A 117 0.96 -0.70 7.45
N VAL A 118 2.08 0.03 7.43
CA VAL A 118 2.13 1.43 7.89
C VAL A 118 2.50 2.32 6.70
N ARG A 119 1.69 3.35 6.46
CA ARG A 119 1.94 4.38 5.45
C ARG A 119 2.22 5.72 6.13
N ARG A 120 3.31 6.37 5.74
CA ARG A 120 3.56 7.77 6.12
C ARG A 120 2.84 8.67 5.14
N LEU A 121 2.06 9.59 5.67
CA LEU A 121 1.30 10.58 4.91
C LEU A 121 1.79 11.97 5.30
N ASN A 122 2.13 12.78 4.30
CA ASN A 122 2.52 14.17 4.51
C ASN A 122 1.31 15.05 4.18
N LEU A 123 0.85 15.82 5.17
CA LEU A 123 -0.17 16.83 4.99
C LEU A 123 0.50 18.19 4.82
N PHE A 124 0.20 18.86 3.72
CA PHE A 124 0.64 20.23 3.44
C PHE A 124 -0.57 21.04 3.04
N SER A 125 -0.89 22.08 3.83
CA SER A 125 -1.82 23.09 3.39
C SER A 125 -1.12 23.96 2.35
N SER A 126 -1.62 23.92 1.13
CA SER A 126 -1.27 24.94 0.14
C SER A 126 -1.82 26.28 0.65
N LYS A 127 -1.00 27.07 1.33
CA LYS A 127 -1.33 28.48 1.57
C LYS A 127 -1.45 29.14 0.22
N MET A 128 -2.67 29.38 -0.26
CA MET A 128 -2.92 30.41 -1.25
C MET A 128 -2.54 31.73 -0.57
N GLU A 129 -1.37 32.22 -0.87
CA GLU A 129 -0.98 33.59 -0.61
C GLU A 129 -1.86 34.47 -1.48
N ILE A 130 -2.97 34.94 -0.91
CA ILE A 130 -3.83 35.95 -1.55
C ILE A 130 -3.04 37.25 -1.47
N ASP A 131 -2.32 37.54 -2.52
CA ASP A 131 -1.67 38.83 -2.70
C ASP A 131 -2.77 39.90 -2.86
N ARG A 132 -3.19 40.50 -1.74
CA ARG A 132 -4.14 41.61 -1.70
C ARG A 132 -3.40 42.83 -2.11
N ARG A 133 -3.34 43.12 -3.41
CA ARG A 133 -2.90 44.41 -3.92
C ARG A 133 -3.93 45.48 -3.53
N ILE A 134 -3.59 46.30 -2.54
CA ILE A 134 -4.36 47.50 -2.22
C ILE A 134 -3.90 48.58 -3.20
N THR A 135 -4.74 48.92 -4.18
CA THR A 135 -4.54 50.08 -5.03
C THR A 135 -5.16 51.29 -4.32
N VAL A 136 -4.34 52.21 -3.85
CA VAL A 136 -4.81 53.49 -3.32
C VAL A 136 -4.84 54.48 -4.50
N ASN A 137 -6.04 55.00 -4.84
CA ASN A 137 -6.23 56.10 -5.80
C ASN A 137 -6.13 57.44 -5.09
#